data_80102630531eb47e4118b8f2d8b836c9
#
_entry.id   80102630531eb47e4118b8f2d8b836c9
#
_cell.length_a   1.000
_cell.length_b   1.000
_cell.length_c   1.000
_cell.angle_alpha   90.00
_cell.angle_beta   90.00
_cell.angle_gamma   90.00
#
_symmetry.space_group_name_H-M   'P 1'
#
loop_
_entity.id
_entity.type
_entity.pdbx_description
1 polymer ?
#
loop_
_entity_poly.entity_id
_entity_poly.type
_entity_poly.pdbx_seq_one_letter_code
_entity_poly.pdbx_strand_id
1 'polypeptide(L)'
;MKRIAVTTLVILGLVAMAAAQTTTTPPPPPTSQPKPAPAAQAGTTLTPPATSQRKPPPAAKTPEEGAAYQAIAVNPDLAAAEAAAKDFEAKYPQSELRSLVYFNLMTRYQRANNDDKAIEMGRKVLQFDPDHAIALVMTATVLAERTRDTDLDHDARFGEAMQDAQHALDSIDTGLVVRADVTDEQLKSAKTLLSSMAHAAMGMVAMKRKDLAGAEKHFRTAVELNTAQPDAVVWLRLALALDEQKKYAEALTAANRAVELSATTGGAIAISAKQEQSRLYTLTGQKPPEPASAPPPKS
;
A
#
# COMPACT_ATOMS: atom_id res chain seq x y z
N MET A 1 -2.48 2.68 25.02
CA MET A 1 -3.30 2.76 23.80
C MET A 1 -2.93 1.55 22.95
N LYS A 2 -3.85 0.58 22.79
CA LYS A 2 -3.61 -0.62 21.97
C LYS A 2 -3.58 -0.21 20.50
N ARG A 3 -2.51 -0.57 19.83
CA ARG A 3 -2.19 -0.19 18.44
C ARG A 3 -3.18 -0.81 17.46
N ILE A 4 -3.68 0.01 16.56
CA ILE A 4 -4.50 -0.42 15.42
C ILE A 4 -3.55 -1.07 14.42
N ALA A 5 -3.64 -2.38 14.27
CA ALA A 5 -2.94 -3.06 13.20
C ALA A 5 -3.62 -2.66 11.88
N VAL A 6 -2.94 -1.83 11.09
CA VAL A 6 -3.34 -1.56 9.73
C VAL A 6 -3.28 -2.89 8.98
N THR A 7 -4.39 -3.27 8.37
CA THR A 7 -4.52 -4.52 7.61
C THR A 7 -3.74 -4.40 6.29
N THR A 8 -2.42 -4.30 6.38
CA THR A 8 -1.48 -4.19 5.24
C THR A 8 -1.18 -5.56 4.60
N LEU A 9 -1.94 -6.60 4.97
CA LEU A 9 -1.57 -7.99 4.66
C LEU A 9 -1.80 -8.42 3.21
N VAL A 10 -2.56 -7.67 2.42
CA VAL A 10 -2.98 -8.13 1.07
C VAL A 10 -1.99 -7.70 -0.03
N ILE A 11 -1.27 -6.60 0.14
CA ILE A 11 -0.34 -6.11 -0.90
C ILE A 11 0.96 -6.92 -0.94
N LEU A 12 1.37 -7.54 0.17
CA LEU A 12 2.62 -8.31 0.23
C LEU A 12 2.61 -9.59 -0.60
N GLY A 13 1.45 -10.10 -0.98
CA GLY A 13 1.33 -11.25 -1.90
C GLY A 13 1.69 -10.92 -3.36
N LEU A 14 1.65 -9.65 -3.74
CA LEU A 14 1.92 -9.18 -5.10
C LEU A 14 3.42 -8.92 -5.37
N VAL A 15 4.19 -8.63 -4.32
CA VAL A 15 5.66 -8.47 -4.41
C VAL A 15 6.29 -9.80 -4.01
N ALA A 16 6.36 -10.72 -4.93
CA ALA A 16 6.97 -12.01 -4.65
C ALA A 16 8.47 -11.99 -4.83
N MET A 17 9.11 -12.68 -3.92
CA MET A 17 10.47 -13.16 -4.02
C MET A 17 10.78 -13.71 -5.43
N ALA A 18 11.65 -13.04 -6.16
CA ALA A 18 12.32 -13.64 -7.29
C ALA A 18 13.32 -14.68 -6.73
N ALA A 19 12.86 -15.89 -6.47
CA ALA A 19 13.74 -17.02 -6.32
C ALA A 19 14.37 -17.25 -7.69
N ALA A 20 15.67 -17.01 -7.81
CA ALA A 20 16.45 -17.38 -8.98
C ALA A 20 16.43 -18.92 -9.09
N GLN A 21 15.49 -19.45 -9.86
CA GLN A 21 15.56 -20.83 -10.33
C GLN A 21 16.50 -20.84 -11.52
N THR A 22 17.71 -21.29 -11.31
CA THR A 22 18.62 -21.72 -12.38
C THR A 22 18.06 -23.01 -12.99
N THR A 23 17.18 -22.88 -13.97
CA THR A 23 16.83 -23.99 -14.84
C THR A 23 17.89 -24.08 -15.92
N THR A 24 18.86 -24.94 -15.74
CA THR A 24 19.71 -25.45 -16.82
C THR A 24 18.87 -26.36 -17.70
N THR A 25 18.36 -25.80 -18.79
CA THR A 25 17.76 -26.58 -19.86
C THR A 25 18.84 -26.91 -20.89
N PRO A 26 19.06 -28.18 -21.23
CA PRO A 26 20.01 -28.54 -22.30
C PRO A 26 19.48 -28.10 -23.65
N PRO A 27 20.35 -27.76 -24.63
CA PRO A 27 19.95 -27.25 -25.93
C PRO A 27 19.24 -28.32 -26.76
N PRO A 28 18.17 -27.96 -27.51
CA PRO A 28 17.51 -28.88 -28.41
C PRO A 28 18.35 -29.14 -29.68
N PRO A 29 18.19 -30.31 -30.30
CA PRO A 29 18.90 -30.65 -31.52
C PRO A 29 18.40 -29.83 -32.73
N PRO A 30 19.23 -29.66 -33.77
CA PRO A 30 18.90 -28.82 -34.92
C PRO A 30 17.83 -29.45 -35.80
N THR A 31 16.70 -28.77 -35.96
CA THR A 31 15.68 -29.13 -36.96
C THR A 31 15.76 -28.21 -38.15
N SER A 32 15.75 -28.85 -39.31
CA SER A 32 15.79 -28.37 -40.67
C SER A 32 14.73 -27.28 -40.98
N GLN A 33 15.18 -26.24 -41.71
CA GLN A 33 14.35 -25.16 -42.27
C GLN A 33 13.35 -25.67 -43.34
N PRO A 34 12.09 -25.20 -43.33
CA PRO A 34 11.24 -25.22 -44.51
C PRO A 34 11.36 -23.89 -45.31
N LYS A 35 11.31 -24.06 -46.60
CA LYS A 35 11.36 -23.11 -47.72
C LYS A 35 10.24 -22.04 -47.61
N PRO A 36 10.48 -20.80 -48.08
CA PRO A 36 9.51 -19.71 -48.01
C PRO A 36 8.39 -19.86 -49.07
N ALA A 37 7.15 -19.61 -48.67
CA ALA A 37 5.99 -19.47 -49.56
C ALA A 37 5.60 -17.96 -49.70
N PRO A 38 4.87 -17.57 -50.77
CA PRO A 38 4.89 -16.21 -51.32
C PRO A 38 3.94 -15.23 -50.58
N ALA A 39 4.24 -13.95 -50.74
CA ALA A 39 3.58 -12.79 -50.19
C ALA A 39 2.06 -12.73 -50.47
N ALA A 40 1.28 -12.44 -49.41
CA ALA A 40 -0.10 -11.99 -49.53
C ALA A 40 -0.27 -10.70 -48.73
N GLN A 41 -0.60 -9.70 -49.43
CA GLN A 41 -1.34 -8.45 -49.27
C GLN A 41 -1.54 -7.83 -47.89
N ALA A 42 -1.31 -6.52 -47.87
CA ALA A 42 -1.51 -5.56 -46.85
C ALA A 42 -2.90 -5.63 -46.18
N GLY A 43 -2.92 -6.07 -44.94
CA GLY A 43 -4.01 -5.87 -44.01
C GLY A 43 -3.64 -4.74 -43.04
N THR A 44 -4.51 -3.78 -42.89
CA THR A 44 -4.43 -2.66 -41.97
C THR A 44 -4.05 -3.16 -40.57
N THR A 45 -2.83 -2.88 -40.13
CA THR A 45 -2.38 -3.17 -38.77
C THR A 45 -3.14 -2.24 -37.82
N LEU A 46 -4.17 -2.76 -37.19
CA LEU A 46 -4.68 -2.21 -35.93
C LEU A 46 -3.51 -2.27 -34.94
N THR A 47 -2.95 -1.11 -34.60
CA THR A 47 -1.98 -0.98 -33.52
C THR A 47 -2.63 -1.57 -32.27
N PRO A 48 -2.05 -2.58 -31.60
CA PRO A 48 -2.58 -3.05 -30.33
C PRO A 48 -2.61 -1.88 -29.37
N PRO A 49 -3.64 -1.76 -28.49
CA PRO A 49 -3.63 -0.74 -27.45
C PRO A 49 -2.33 -0.88 -26.67
N ALA A 50 -1.68 0.25 -26.40
CA ALA A 50 -0.41 0.31 -25.67
C ALA A 50 -0.53 -0.57 -24.41
N THR A 51 0.11 -1.71 -24.42
CA THR A 51 0.29 -2.55 -23.24
C THR A 51 0.95 -1.67 -22.20
N SER A 52 0.28 -1.42 -21.09
CA SER A 52 0.83 -0.69 -19.96
C SER A 52 2.22 -1.24 -19.68
N GLN A 53 3.24 -0.39 -19.79
CA GLN A 53 4.64 -0.83 -19.62
C GLN A 53 4.79 -1.24 -18.16
N ARG A 54 4.76 -2.55 -17.91
CA ARG A 54 4.97 -3.12 -16.58
C ARG A 54 6.45 -3.00 -16.25
N LYS A 55 6.77 -2.41 -15.08
CA LYS A 55 8.16 -2.39 -14.58
C LYS A 55 8.55 -3.82 -14.21
N PRO A 56 9.58 -4.42 -14.85
CA PRO A 56 10.00 -5.77 -14.53
C PRO A 56 10.61 -5.80 -13.11
N PRO A 57 10.52 -6.95 -12.41
CA PRO A 57 11.20 -7.12 -11.14
C PRO A 57 12.72 -6.98 -11.29
N PRO A 58 13.41 -6.30 -10.38
CA PRO A 58 14.86 -6.28 -10.33
C PRO A 58 15.46 -7.68 -10.25
N ALA A 59 16.56 -7.91 -10.95
CA ALA A 59 17.22 -9.21 -11.01
C ALA A 59 18.69 -9.14 -10.58
N ALA A 60 19.19 -10.25 -10.00
CA ALA A 60 20.61 -10.38 -9.70
C ALA A 60 21.42 -10.44 -11.00
N LYS A 61 22.55 -9.73 -11.06
CA LYS A 61 23.47 -9.76 -12.20
C LYS A 61 24.45 -10.95 -12.13
N THR A 62 24.69 -11.46 -10.93
CA THR A 62 25.53 -12.64 -10.68
C THR A 62 24.90 -13.58 -9.65
N PRO A 63 25.26 -14.87 -9.64
CA PRO A 63 24.81 -15.83 -8.62
C PRO A 63 25.18 -15.41 -7.19
N GLU A 64 26.36 -14.81 -7.00
CA GLU A 64 26.84 -14.33 -5.70
C GLU A 64 26.02 -13.17 -5.18
N GLU A 65 25.61 -12.24 -6.07
CA GLU A 65 24.71 -11.14 -5.75
C GLU A 65 23.34 -11.68 -5.31
N GLY A 66 22.80 -12.64 -6.05
CA GLY A 66 21.55 -13.30 -5.70
C GLY A 66 21.61 -14.03 -4.36
N ALA A 67 22.70 -14.76 -4.10
CA ALA A 67 22.91 -15.47 -2.84
C ALA A 67 23.03 -14.50 -1.65
N ALA A 68 23.72 -13.36 -1.83
CA ALA A 68 23.84 -12.33 -0.80
C ALA A 68 22.48 -11.69 -0.48
N TYR A 69 21.68 -11.36 -1.50
CA TYR A 69 20.30 -10.88 -1.31
C TYR A 69 19.45 -11.89 -0.53
N GLN A 70 19.48 -13.16 -0.92
CA GLN A 70 18.70 -14.21 -0.26
C GLN A 70 19.13 -14.38 1.21
N ALA A 71 20.42 -14.34 1.51
CA ALA A 71 20.92 -14.43 2.88
C ALA A 71 20.38 -13.30 3.77
N ILE A 72 20.27 -12.07 3.24
CA ILE A 72 19.65 -10.94 3.95
C ILE A 72 18.15 -11.16 4.14
N ALA A 73 17.47 -11.56 3.07
CA ALA A 73 16.00 -11.67 3.06
C ALA A 73 15.49 -12.72 4.06
N VAL A 74 16.23 -13.81 4.28
CA VAL A 74 15.83 -14.91 5.18
C VAL A 74 16.46 -14.82 6.57
N ASN A 75 17.38 -13.89 6.82
CA ASN A 75 18.03 -13.74 8.13
C ASN A 75 16.98 -13.34 9.20
N PRO A 76 16.76 -14.15 10.25
CA PRO A 76 15.75 -13.85 11.27
C PRO A 76 16.11 -12.64 12.15
N ASP A 77 17.39 -12.34 12.32
CA ASP A 77 17.88 -11.21 13.08
C ASP A 77 17.85 -9.94 12.22
N LEU A 78 16.99 -8.99 12.57
CA LEU A 78 16.81 -7.73 11.83
C LEU A 78 18.07 -6.84 11.89
N ALA A 79 18.79 -6.82 13.00
CA ALA A 79 19.99 -6.00 13.14
C ALA A 79 21.14 -6.57 12.28
N ALA A 80 21.31 -7.89 12.29
CA ALA A 80 22.27 -8.55 11.43
C ALA A 80 21.91 -8.43 9.94
N ALA A 81 20.61 -8.52 9.60
CA ALA A 81 20.14 -8.31 8.24
C ALA A 81 20.37 -6.86 7.76
N GLU A 82 20.19 -5.85 8.62
CA GLU A 82 20.48 -4.45 8.31
C GLU A 82 21.99 -4.22 8.10
N ALA A 83 22.86 -4.83 8.94
CA ALA A 83 24.30 -4.76 8.74
C ALA A 83 24.71 -5.39 7.40
N ALA A 84 24.18 -6.58 7.08
CA ALA A 84 24.43 -7.26 5.81
C ALA A 84 23.87 -6.47 4.60
N ALA A 85 22.81 -5.70 4.77
CA ALA A 85 22.28 -4.82 3.72
C ALA A 85 23.25 -3.68 3.39
N LYS A 86 23.91 -3.10 4.38
CA LYS A 86 24.95 -2.07 4.19
C LYS A 86 26.18 -2.66 3.48
N ASP A 87 26.60 -3.87 3.85
CA ASP A 87 27.68 -4.58 3.16
C ASP A 87 27.29 -4.91 1.71
N PHE A 88 26.03 -5.30 1.47
CA PHE A 88 25.51 -5.54 0.13
C PHE A 88 25.55 -4.27 -0.73
N GLU A 89 25.08 -3.13 -0.19
CA GLU A 89 25.10 -1.81 -0.85
C GLU A 89 26.55 -1.43 -1.26
N ALA A 90 27.52 -1.65 -0.35
CA ALA A 90 28.93 -1.35 -0.61
C ALA A 90 29.55 -2.28 -1.65
N LYS A 91 29.24 -3.60 -1.58
CA LYS A 91 29.81 -4.60 -2.47
C LYS A 91 29.18 -4.58 -3.87
N TYR A 92 27.89 -4.23 -3.98
CA TYR A 92 27.13 -4.22 -5.23
C TYR A 92 26.52 -2.84 -5.53
N PRO A 93 27.34 -1.79 -5.72
CA PRO A 93 26.85 -0.39 -5.83
C PRO A 93 25.99 -0.14 -7.08
N GLN A 94 26.02 -1.03 -8.07
CA GLN A 94 25.22 -0.95 -9.30
C GLN A 94 24.10 -2.00 -9.34
N SER A 95 23.79 -2.63 -8.21
CA SER A 95 22.73 -3.62 -8.12
C SER A 95 21.36 -2.97 -8.08
N GLU A 96 20.44 -3.47 -8.89
CA GLU A 96 19.02 -3.12 -8.81
C GLU A 96 18.35 -3.75 -7.57
N LEU A 97 18.96 -4.78 -6.99
CA LEU A 97 18.42 -5.45 -5.79
C LEU A 97 18.54 -4.58 -4.52
N ARG A 98 19.29 -3.47 -4.53
CA ARG A 98 19.42 -2.59 -3.35
C ARG A 98 18.06 -2.10 -2.85
N SER A 99 17.17 -1.66 -3.75
CA SER A 99 15.81 -1.26 -3.37
C SER A 99 15.02 -2.42 -2.73
N LEU A 100 15.14 -3.64 -3.28
CA LEU A 100 14.47 -4.82 -2.71
C LEU A 100 15.02 -5.25 -1.36
N VAL A 101 16.34 -5.14 -1.15
CA VAL A 101 17.00 -5.41 0.15
C VAL A 101 16.36 -4.51 1.22
N TYR A 102 16.33 -3.21 1.00
CA TYR A 102 15.77 -2.26 1.95
C TYR A 102 14.25 -2.34 2.05
N PHE A 103 13.54 -2.68 0.98
CA PHE A 103 12.10 -2.94 1.03
C PHE A 103 11.75 -4.17 1.89
N ASN A 104 12.54 -5.23 1.82
CA ASN A 104 12.40 -6.37 2.72
C ASN A 104 12.57 -5.95 4.19
N LEU A 105 13.60 -5.19 4.51
CA LEU A 105 13.84 -4.68 5.86
C LEU A 105 12.71 -3.74 6.32
N MET A 106 12.26 -2.81 5.47
CA MET A 106 11.13 -1.92 5.75
C MET A 106 9.89 -2.70 6.20
N THR A 107 9.49 -3.70 5.42
CA THR A 107 8.31 -4.51 5.71
C THR A 107 8.46 -5.34 6.99
N ARG A 108 9.66 -5.82 7.28
CA ARG A 108 9.96 -6.57 8.51
C ARG A 108 9.97 -5.68 9.74
N TYR A 109 10.54 -4.47 9.66
CA TYR A 109 10.49 -3.50 10.76
C TYR A 109 9.07 -3.02 11.02
N GLN A 110 8.24 -2.83 9.98
CA GLN A 110 6.83 -2.51 10.14
C GLN A 110 6.07 -3.63 10.88
N ARG A 111 6.29 -4.89 10.53
CA ARG A 111 5.70 -6.04 11.25
C ARG A 111 6.16 -6.12 12.71
N ALA A 112 7.40 -5.74 12.97
CA ALA A 112 7.96 -5.65 14.31
C ALA A 112 7.47 -4.40 15.09
N ASN A 113 6.61 -3.55 14.49
CA ASN A 113 6.16 -2.28 15.04
C ASN A 113 7.30 -1.30 15.38
N ASN A 114 8.40 -1.39 14.65
CA ASN A 114 9.50 -0.44 14.73
C ASN A 114 9.38 0.58 13.60
N ASP A 115 8.53 1.59 13.85
CA ASP A 115 8.11 2.56 12.85
C ASP A 115 9.28 3.46 12.40
N ASP A 116 10.16 3.84 13.33
CA ASP A 116 11.33 4.68 13.01
C ASP A 116 12.27 3.96 12.04
N LYS A 117 12.54 2.68 12.29
CA LYS A 117 13.34 1.86 11.38
C LYS A 117 12.60 1.59 10.05
N ALA A 118 11.28 1.42 10.07
CA ALA A 118 10.51 1.27 8.85
C ALA A 118 10.61 2.51 7.95
N ILE A 119 10.53 3.73 8.52
CA ILE A 119 10.72 4.99 7.80
C ILE A 119 12.17 5.09 7.26
N GLU A 120 13.18 4.77 8.09
CA GLU A 120 14.59 4.78 7.67
C GLU A 120 14.82 3.87 6.46
N MET A 121 14.31 2.64 6.51
CA MET A 121 14.43 1.68 5.40
C MET A 121 13.61 2.13 4.18
N GLY A 122 12.43 2.72 4.37
CA GLY A 122 11.64 3.30 3.29
C GLY A 122 12.39 4.40 2.53
N ARG A 123 13.02 5.31 3.25
CA ARG A 123 13.89 6.34 2.63
C ARG A 123 15.06 5.73 1.86
N LYS A 124 15.63 4.63 2.35
CA LYS A 124 16.65 3.86 1.63
C LYS A 124 16.12 3.21 0.35
N VAL A 125 14.90 2.68 0.37
CA VAL A 125 14.25 2.19 -0.87
C VAL A 125 14.15 3.31 -1.89
N LEU A 126 13.61 4.47 -1.48
CA LEU A 126 13.38 5.62 -2.36
C LEU A 126 14.69 6.28 -2.86
N GLN A 127 15.79 6.12 -2.14
CA GLN A 127 17.13 6.53 -2.62
C GLN A 127 17.55 5.74 -3.87
N PHE A 128 17.18 4.45 -3.98
CA PHE A 128 17.57 3.56 -5.09
C PHE A 128 16.48 3.39 -6.14
N ASP A 129 15.24 3.56 -5.77
CA ASP A 129 14.06 3.49 -6.63
C ASP A 129 13.06 4.58 -6.20
N PRO A 130 13.24 5.83 -6.68
CA PRO A 130 12.39 6.95 -6.28
C PRO A 130 10.90 6.75 -6.54
N ASP A 131 10.56 6.00 -7.58
CA ASP A 131 9.18 5.74 -8.00
C ASP A 131 8.60 4.46 -7.40
N HIS A 132 9.23 3.90 -6.37
CA HIS A 132 8.73 2.66 -5.73
C HIS A 132 7.39 2.90 -5.02
N ALA A 133 6.28 2.75 -5.74
CA ALA A 133 4.93 3.16 -5.29
C ALA A 133 4.54 2.61 -3.91
N ILE A 134 4.87 1.34 -3.61
CA ILE A 134 4.54 0.73 -2.31
C ILE A 134 5.36 1.39 -1.18
N ALA A 135 6.66 1.63 -1.40
CA ALA A 135 7.50 2.28 -0.38
C ALA A 135 7.06 3.72 -0.11
N LEU A 136 6.71 4.48 -1.15
CA LEU A 136 6.15 5.83 -1.05
C LEU A 136 4.90 5.83 -0.17
N VAL A 137 3.90 5.01 -0.51
CA VAL A 137 2.64 4.93 0.26
C VAL A 137 2.87 4.48 1.70
N MET A 138 3.73 3.47 1.93
CA MET A 138 4.03 2.97 3.27
C MET A 138 4.75 4.02 4.11
N THR A 139 5.75 4.70 3.57
CA THR A 139 6.49 5.77 4.28
C THR A 139 5.55 6.92 4.61
N ALA A 140 4.76 7.38 3.64
CA ALA A 140 3.75 8.42 3.86
C ALA A 140 2.75 8.05 4.96
N THR A 141 2.26 6.81 4.95
CA THR A 141 1.29 6.33 5.95
C THR A 141 1.90 6.31 7.35
N VAL A 142 3.11 5.75 7.51
CA VAL A 142 3.76 5.68 8.83
C VAL A 142 4.10 7.08 9.34
N LEU A 143 4.61 7.98 8.50
CA LEU A 143 4.86 9.38 8.84
C LEU A 143 3.56 10.07 9.27
N ALA A 144 2.48 9.95 8.49
CA ALA A 144 1.20 10.56 8.82
C ALA A 144 0.61 10.03 10.13
N GLU A 145 0.77 8.75 10.46
CA GLU A 145 0.25 8.16 11.69
C GLU A 145 1.09 8.53 12.92
N ARG A 146 2.42 8.48 12.82
CA ARG A 146 3.32 8.56 13.96
C ARG A 146 3.75 9.95 14.34
N THR A 147 3.79 10.87 13.41
CA THR A 147 4.16 12.26 13.69
C THR A 147 3.14 12.89 14.64
N ARG A 148 3.62 13.49 15.72
CA ARG A 148 2.81 14.20 16.72
C ARG A 148 3.03 15.69 16.57
N ASP A 149 2.05 16.49 16.90
CA ASP A 149 2.15 17.97 16.89
C ASP A 149 3.26 18.49 17.81
N THR A 150 3.69 17.67 18.81
CA THR A 150 4.76 17.98 19.75
C THR A 150 6.15 17.60 19.24
N ASP A 151 6.28 16.88 18.14
CA ASP A 151 7.57 16.50 17.57
C ASP A 151 8.22 17.75 16.94
N LEU A 152 9.50 17.98 17.21
CA LEU A 152 10.21 19.18 16.76
C LEU A 152 10.30 19.27 15.23
N ASP A 153 10.24 18.14 14.54
CA ASP A 153 10.34 18.01 13.09
C ASP A 153 8.97 17.69 12.43
N HIS A 154 7.85 17.90 13.16
CA HIS A 154 6.52 17.52 12.68
C HIS A 154 6.16 18.11 11.31
N ASP A 155 6.50 19.38 11.04
CA ASP A 155 6.22 20.01 9.76
C ASP A 155 7.00 19.37 8.60
N ALA A 156 8.27 19.03 8.83
CA ALA A 156 9.09 18.34 7.84
C ALA A 156 8.53 16.93 7.55
N ARG A 157 8.16 16.17 8.59
CA ARG A 157 7.57 14.84 8.46
C ARG A 157 6.21 14.88 7.77
N PHE A 158 5.36 15.86 8.08
CA PHE A 158 4.09 16.04 7.38
C PHE A 158 4.30 16.46 5.92
N GLY A 159 5.32 17.29 5.66
CA GLY A 159 5.72 17.64 4.30
C GLY A 159 6.16 16.44 3.49
N GLU A 160 7.06 15.61 4.05
CA GLU A 160 7.51 14.35 3.44
C GLU A 160 6.33 13.40 3.18
N ALA A 161 5.45 13.19 4.16
CA ALA A 161 4.28 12.34 3.98
C ALA A 161 3.37 12.78 2.82
N MET A 162 3.13 14.09 2.69
CA MET A 162 2.35 14.65 1.59
C MET A 162 3.04 14.48 0.24
N GLN A 163 4.36 14.72 0.18
CA GLN A 163 5.15 14.58 -1.04
C GLN A 163 5.21 13.12 -1.49
N ASP A 164 5.50 12.20 -0.58
CA ASP A 164 5.56 10.76 -0.88
C ASP A 164 4.19 10.22 -1.35
N ALA A 165 3.10 10.62 -0.67
CA ALA A 165 1.76 10.21 -1.07
C ALA A 165 1.38 10.76 -2.46
N GLN A 166 1.70 12.02 -2.76
CA GLN A 166 1.46 12.60 -4.08
C GLN A 166 2.34 11.93 -5.14
N HIS A 167 3.63 11.74 -4.87
CA HIS A 167 4.54 11.07 -5.79
C HIS A 167 4.09 9.63 -6.09
N ALA A 168 3.56 8.92 -5.09
CA ALA A 168 2.97 7.60 -5.32
C ALA A 168 1.80 7.65 -6.31
N LEU A 169 0.91 8.64 -6.20
CA LEU A 169 -0.21 8.82 -7.13
C LEU A 169 0.27 9.13 -8.54
N ASP A 170 1.30 9.96 -8.67
CA ASP A 170 1.84 10.39 -9.97
C ASP A 170 2.61 9.26 -10.68
N SER A 171 3.26 8.38 -9.91
CA SER A 171 4.12 7.30 -10.41
C SER A 171 3.48 5.92 -10.41
N ILE A 172 2.26 5.75 -9.91
CA ILE A 172 1.63 4.44 -9.68
C ILE A 172 1.52 3.59 -10.96
N ASP A 173 1.41 4.22 -12.11
CA ASP A 173 1.30 3.51 -13.39
C ASP A 173 2.62 2.93 -13.88
N THR A 174 3.74 3.54 -13.50
CA THR A 174 5.10 3.18 -13.94
C THR A 174 5.97 2.60 -12.84
N GLY A 175 5.75 3.01 -11.59
CA GLY A 175 6.57 2.65 -10.42
C GLY A 175 6.21 1.33 -9.77
N LEU A 176 5.05 0.75 -10.11
CA LEU A 176 4.63 -0.51 -9.51
C LEU A 176 5.32 -1.70 -10.19
N VAL A 177 6.22 -2.35 -9.46
CA VAL A 177 6.88 -3.58 -9.90
C VAL A 177 5.89 -4.74 -9.86
N VAL A 178 5.70 -5.41 -10.99
CA VAL A 178 4.67 -6.45 -11.13
C VAL A 178 5.28 -7.75 -11.67
N ARG A 179 4.95 -8.86 -11.06
CA ARG A 179 5.31 -10.19 -11.56
C ARG A 179 4.57 -10.50 -12.87
N ALA A 180 5.15 -11.38 -13.68
CA ALA A 180 4.58 -11.79 -14.95
C ALA A 180 3.24 -12.55 -14.82
N ASP A 181 3.00 -13.19 -13.68
CA ASP A 181 1.78 -14.00 -13.41
C ASP A 181 0.61 -13.16 -12.84
N VAL A 182 0.80 -11.85 -12.60
CA VAL A 182 -0.25 -10.94 -12.11
C VAL A 182 -1.16 -10.53 -13.28
N THR A 183 -2.47 -10.74 -13.11
CA THR A 183 -3.47 -10.33 -14.10
C THR A 183 -3.67 -8.81 -14.13
N ASP A 184 -4.21 -8.27 -15.23
CA ASP A 184 -4.52 -6.83 -15.33
C ASP A 184 -5.54 -6.38 -14.29
N GLU A 185 -6.49 -7.25 -13.94
CA GLU A 185 -7.49 -6.97 -12.89
C GLU A 185 -6.85 -6.88 -11.51
N GLN A 186 -5.93 -7.81 -11.18
CA GLN A 186 -5.16 -7.75 -9.93
C GLN A 186 -4.28 -6.50 -9.87
N LEU A 187 -3.64 -6.14 -11.00
CA LEU A 187 -2.84 -4.92 -11.09
C LEU A 187 -3.70 -3.68 -10.88
N LYS A 188 -4.87 -3.60 -11.54
CA LYS A 188 -5.83 -2.51 -11.34
C LYS A 188 -6.28 -2.42 -9.89
N SER A 189 -6.61 -3.54 -9.27
CA SER A 189 -7.02 -3.58 -7.85
C SER A 189 -5.90 -3.10 -6.93
N ALA A 190 -4.65 -3.50 -7.17
CA ALA A 190 -3.49 -3.05 -6.41
C ALA A 190 -3.26 -1.54 -6.55
N LYS A 191 -3.34 -1.00 -7.77
CA LYS A 191 -3.25 0.45 -8.02
C LYS A 191 -4.34 1.22 -7.29
N THR A 192 -5.58 0.76 -7.38
CA THR A 192 -6.72 1.37 -6.68
C THR A 192 -6.52 1.38 -5.17
N LEU A 193 -6.05 0.28 -4.60
CA LEU A 193 -5.77 0.18 -3.16
C LEU A 193 -4.64 1.12 -2.73
N LEU A 194 -3.53 1.15 -3.47
CA LEU A 194 -2.42 2.06 -3.18
C LEU A 194 -2.84 3.53 -3.29
N SER A 195 -3.64 3.89 -4.30
CA SER A 195 -4.20 5.25 -4.44
C SER A 195 -5.09 5.61 -3.26
N SER A 196 -5.95 4.69 -2.82
CA SER A 196 -6.78 4.88 -1.63
C SER A 196 -5.93 5.11 -0.37
N MET A 197 -4.87 4.32 -0.19
CA MET A 197 -3.95 4.48 0.95
C MET A 197 -3.18 5.81 0.90
N ALA A 198 -2.72 6.24 -0.27
CA ALA A 198 -2.07 7.54 -0.45
C ALA A 198 -3.01 8.68 -0.06
N HIS A 199 -4.25 8.67 -0.55
CA HIS A 199 -5.26 9.66 -0.13
C HIS A 199 -5.57 9.57 1.36
N ALA A 200 -5.65 8.39 1.96
CA ALA A 200 -5.85 8.27 3.41
C ALA A 200 -4.69 8.89 4.20
N ALA A 201 -3.43 8.72 3.78
CA ALA A 201 -2.27 9.35 4.39
C ALA A 201 -2.33 10.88 4.29
N MET A 202 -2.67 11.43 3.10
CA MET A 202 -2.89 12.87 2.91
C MET A 202 -4.01 13.41 3.80
N GLY A 203 -5.13 12.69 3.91
CA GLY A 203 -6.23 13.04 4.78
C GLY A 203 -5.83 13.10 6.26
N MET A 204 -4.99 12.17 6.70
CA MET A 204 -4.45 12.18 8.08
C MET A 204 -3.56 13.41 8.36
N VAL A 205 -2.68 13.76 7.41
CA VAL A 205 -1.84 14.97 7.55
C VAL A 205 -2.71 16.21 7.57
N ALA A 206 -3.70 16.32 6.68
CA ALA A 206 -4.64 17.43 6.64
C ALA A 206 -5.41 17.58 7.97
N MET A 207 -5.92 16.47 8.54
CA MET A 207 -6.56 16.47 9.86
C MET A 207 -5.63 17.02 10.96
N LYS A 208 -4.39 16.56 11.02
CA LYS A 208 -3.41 17.02 12.01
C LYS A 208 -3.04 18.50 11.83
N ARG A 209 -2.99 18.97 10.61
CA ARG A 209 -2.79 20.39 10.26
C ARG A 209 -4.06 21.26 10.42
N LYS A 210 -5.17 20.67 10.86
CA LYS A 210 -6.48 21.34 10.98
C LYS A 210 -7.06 21.86 9.65
N ASP A 211 -6.57 21.35 8.54
CA ASP A 211 -7.21 21.51 7.23
C ASP A 211 -8.35 20.48 7.08
N LEU A 212 -9.48 20.79 7.71
CA LEU A 212 -10.61 19.86 7.76
C LEU A 212 -11.27 19.65 6.39
N ALA A 213 -11.23 20.65 5.53
CA ALA A 213 -11.76 20.54 4.16
C ALA A 213 -10.87 19.64 3.30
N GLY A 214 -9.55 19.79 3.40
CA GLY A 214 -8.58 18.92 2.76
C GLY A 214 -8.68 17.47 3.28
N ALA A 215 -8.83 17.30 4.59
CA ALA A 215 -9.02 15.99 5.20
C ALA A 215 -10.27 15.28 4.67
N GLU A 216 -11.41 15.96 4.66
CA GLU A 216 -12.66 15.43 4.09
C GLU A 216 -12.47 15.02 2.62
N LYS A 217 -11.91 15.92 1.80
CA LYS A 217 -11.67 15.65 0.38
C LYS A 217 -10.88 14.35 0.19
N HIS A 218 -9.75 14.23 0.88
CA HIS A 218 -8.88 13.07 0.75
C HIS A 218 -9.52 11.79 1.29
N PHE A 219 -10.19 11.83 2.44
CA PHE A 219 -10.86 10.63 2.96
C PHE A 219 -12.04 10.19 2.10
N ARG A 220 -12.82 11.13 1.51
CA ARG A 220 -13.87 10.78 0.53
C ARG A 220 -13.27 10.07 -0.67
N THR A 221 -12.23 10.64 -1.27
CA THR A 221 -11.55 10.00 -2.41
C THR A 221 -11.04 8.60 -2.02
N ALA A 222 -10.47 8.44 -0.84
CA ALA A 222 -9.97 7.14 -0.38
C ALA A 222 -11.09 6.07 -0.27
N VAL A 223 -12.25 6.42 0.30
CA VAL A 223 -13.37 5.46 0.44
C VAL A 223 -14.06 5.18 -0.89
N GLU A 224 -14.12 6.15 -1.80
CA GLU A 224 -14.68 5.99 -3.15
C GLU A 224 -13.83 5.10 -4.04
N LEU A 225 -12.51 5.21 -3.94
CA LEU A 225 -11.57 4.34 -4.65
C LEU A 225 -11.67 2.88 -4.17
N ASN A 226 -11.70 2.65 -2.88
CA ASN A 226 -11.60 1.29 -2.30
C ASN A 226 -12.97 0.69 -1.95
N THR A 227 -13.86 0.61 -2.92
CA THR A 227 -15.19 0.01 -2.74
C THR A 227 -15.17 -1.52 -2.65
N ALA A 228 -14.19 -2.15 -3.27
CA ALA A 228 -14.05 -3.62 -3.27
C ALA A 228 -13.56 -4.17 -1.92
N GLN A 229 -12.74 -3.40 -1.21
CA GLN A 229 -12.19 -3.75 0.11
C GLN A 229 -12.28 -2.55 1.06
N PRO A 230 -13.50 -2.13 1.43
CA PRO A 230 -13.70 -0.90 2.20
C PRO A 230 -13.04 -1.02 3.58
N ASP A 231 -12.35 0.06 4.00
CA ASP A 231 -11.61 0.12 5.24
C ASP A 231 -12.38 0.91 6.32
N ALA A 232 -12.73 0.22 7.40
CA ALA A 232 -13.44 0.82 8.54
C ALA A 232 -12.68 1.98 9.18
N VAL A 233 -11.34 1.96 9.15
CA VAL A 233 -10.49 3.03 9.72
C VAL A 233 -10.65 4.31 8.90
N VAL A 234 -10.63 4.20 7.57
CA VAL A 234 -10.78 5.36 6.68
C VAL A 234 -12.18 5.96 6.79
N TRP A 235 -13.22 5.11 6.87
CA TRP A 235 -14.60 5.56 7.10
C TRP A 235 -14.75 6.27 8.45
N LEU A 236 -14.14 5.77 9.52
CA LEU A 236 -14.14 6.44 10.81
C LEU A 236 -13.42 7.79 10.76
N ARG A 237 -12.27 7.87 10.08
CA ARG A 237 -11.53 9.13 9.90
C ARG A 237 -12.34 10.16 9.09
N LEU A 238 -13.07 9.71 8.07
CA LEU A 238 -14.01 10.56 7.35
C LEU A 238 -15.11 11.09 8.27
N ALA A 239 -15.69 10.22 9.11
CA ALA A 239 -16.71 10.63 10.07
C ALA A 239 -16.18 11.72 11.01
N LEU A 240 -14.98 11.52 11.57
CA LEU A 240 -14.35 12.51 12.46
C LEU A 240 -14.04 13.84 11.75
N ALA A 241 -13.57 13.80 10.49
CA ALA A 241 -13.31 15.01 9.72
C ALA A 241 -14.57 15.80 9.41
N LEU A 242 -15.68 15.12 9.15
CA LEU A 242 -16.99 15.73 8.93
C LEU A 242 -17.58 16.27 10.22
N ASP A 243 -17.41 15.56 11.32
CA ASP A 243 -17.87 15.97 12.63
C ASP A 243 -17.20 17.26 13.13
N GLU A 244 -15.87 17.36 13.00
CA GLU A 244 -15.15 18.60 13.34
C GLU A 244 -15.63 19.80 12.51
N GLN A 245 -16.16 19.55 11.30
CA GLN A 245 -16.81 20.56 10.44
C GLN A 245 -18.30 20.80 10.79
N LYS A 246 -18.84 20.12 11.79
CA LYS A 246 -20.28 20.16 12.18
C LYS A 246 -21.23 19.65 11.09
N LYS A 247 -20.73 18.86 10.14
CA LYS A 247 -21.52 18.17 9.10
C LYS A 247 -22.11 16.87 9.66
N TYR A 248 -22.86 16.97 10.76
CA TYR A 248 -23.26 15.84 11.60
C TYR A 248 -24.03 14.74 10.86
N ALA A 249 -24.91 15.08 9.92
CA ALA A 249 -25.68 14.09 9.17
C ALA A 249 -24.79 13.24 8.26
N GLU A 250 -23.80 13.85 7.59
CA GLU A 250 -22.85 13.16 6.76
C GLU A 250 -21.84 12.35 7.61
N ALA A 251 -21.40 12.94 8.73
CA ALA A 251 -20.56 12.26 9.70
C ALA A 251 -21.23 10.97 10.23
N LEU A 252 -22.53 11.03 10.56
CA LEU A 252 -23.29 9.88 11.01
C LEU A 252 -23.37 8.79 9.92
N THR A 253 -23.56 9.17 8.67
CA THR A 253 -23.52 8.22 7.54
C THR A 253 -22.17 7.48 7.46
N ALA A 254 -21.07 8.22 7.57
CA ALA A 254 -19.73 7.65 7.54
C ALA A 254 -19.45 6.78 8.79
N ALA A 255 -19.89 7.21 9.98
CA ALA A 255 -19.75 6.45 11.22
C ALA A 255 -20.56 5.15 11.19
N ASN A 256 -21.77 5.16 10.64
CA ASN A 256 -22.58 3.96 10.43
C ASN A 256 -21.83 2.94 9.57
N ARG A 257 -21.22 3.40 8.49
CA ARG A 257 -20.42 2.53 7.61
C ARG A 257 -19.18 1.96 8.31
N ALA A 258 -18.50 2.77 9.12
CA ALA A 258 -17.36 2.31 9.93
C ALA A 258 -17.78 1.23 10.95
N VAL A 259 -18.93 1.39 11.61
CA VAL A 259 -19.49 0.40 12.54
C VAL A 259 -19.82 -0.91 11.81
N GLU A 260 -20.50 -0.83 10.68
CA GLU A 260 -20.86 -2.00 9.86
C GLU A 260 -19.60 -2.80 9.46
N LEU A 261 -18.60 -2.13 8.91
CA LEU A 261 -17.36 -2.75 8.45
C LEU A 261 -16.52 -3.35 9.58
N SER A 262 -16.57 -2.76 10.77
CA SER A 262 -15.81 -3.23 11.95
C SER A 262 -16.56 -4.25 12.78
N ALA A 263 -17.81 -4.58 12.48
CA ALA A 263 -18.65 -5.46 13.28
C ALA A 263 -18.08 -6.88 13.44
N THR A 264 -17.45 -7.41 12.39
CA THR A 264 -16.86 -8.75 12.39
C THR A 264 -15.43 -8.79 12.94
N THR A 265 -14.66 -7.70 12.78
CA THR A 265 -13.26 -7.62 13.22
C THR A 265 -13.11 -7.20 14.69
N GLY A 266 -14.11 -6.48 15.21
CA GLY A 266 -14.09 -6.00 16.58
C GLY A 266 -12.94 -5.04 16.89
N GLY A 267 -12.47 -5.06 18.14
CA GLY A 267 -11.29 -4.30 18.58
C GLY A 267 -11.51 -2.80 18.75
N ALA A 268 -10.41 -2.05 18.78
CA ALA A 268 -10.43 -0.61 19.09
C ALA A 268 -11.23 0.22 18.07
N ILE A 269 -11.19 -0.15 16.78
CA ILE A 269 -11.91 0.57 15.72
C ILE A 269 -13.41 0.42 15.89
N ALA A 270 -13.91 -0.80 16.17
CA ALA A 270 -15.34 -1.02 16.40
C ALA A 270 -15.85 -0.23 17.60
N ILE A 271 -15.04 -0.15 18.67
CA ILE A 271 -15.37 0.64 19.86
C ILE A 271 -15.44 2.13 19.51
N SER A 272 -14.41 2.67 18.85
CA SER A 272 -14.35 4.08 18.49
C SER A 272 -15.46 4.47 17.51
N ALA A 273 -15.74 3.60 16.50
CA ALA A 273 -16.81 3.83 15.55
C ALA A 273 -18.19 3.87 16.21
N LYS A 274 -18.45 2.96 17.15
CA LYS A 274 -19.71 2.96 17.91
C LYS A 274 -19.84 4.17 18.84
N GLN A 275 -18.76 4.60 19.47
CA GLN A 275 -18.75 5.81 20.32
C GLN A 275 -19.10 7.05 19.48
N GLU A 276 -18.45 7.20 18.32
CA GLU A 276 -18.71 8.31 17.41
C GLU A 276 -20.13 8.25 16.86
N GLN A 277 -20.59 7.10 16.41
CA GLN A 277 -21.97 6.88 15.97
C GLN A 277 -22.99 7.31 17.03
N SER A 278 -22.82 6.86 18.27
CA SER A 278 -23.74 7.17 19.38
C SER A 278 -23.79 8.66 19.66
N ARG A 279 -22.64 9.34 19.63
CA ARG A 279 -22.54 10.79 19.80
C ARG A 279 -23.27 11.54 18.69
N LEU A 280 -23.08 11.12 17.44
CA LEU A 280 -23.71 11.72 16.28
C LEU A 280 -25.23 11.51 16.23
N TYR A 281 -25.75 10.35 16.70
CA TYR A 281 -27.20 10.17 16.88
C TYR A 281 -27.77 11.21 17.84
N THR A 282 -27.07 11.49 18.94
CA THR A 282 -27.50 12.52 19.89
C THR A 282 -27.51 13.92 19.27
N LEU A 283 -26.48 14.27 18.48
CA LEU A 283 -26.35 15.58 17.86
C LEU A 283 -27.34 15.81 16.72
N THR A 284 -27.67 14.75 15.96
CA THR A 284 -28.61 14.84 14.83
C THR A 284 -30.08 14.71 15.24
N GLY A 285 -30.36 14.25 16.48
CA GLY A 285 -31.70 13.91 16.93
C GLY A 285 -32.29 12.67 16.23
N GLN A 286 -31.51 11.94 15.42
CA GLN A 286 -31.93 10.71 14.77
C GLN A 286 -31.93 9.55 15.78
N LYS A 287 -32.82 8.59 15.56
CA LYS A 287 -32.82 7.35 16.37
C LYS A 287 -31.93 6.29 15.72
N PRO A 288 -31.16 5.53 16.49
CA PRO A 288 -30.49 4.35 15.99
C PRO A 288 -31.49 3.41 15.32
N PRO A 289 -31.11 2.68 14.27
CA PRO A 289 -31.96 1.63 13.71
C PRO A 289 -32.27 0.60 14.80
N GLU A 290 -33.52 0.13 14.87
CA GLU A 290 -33.88 -0.95 15.79
C GLU A 290 -33.03 -2.18 15.48
N PRO A 291 -32.50 -2.86 16.51
CA PRO A 291 -31.79 -4.12 16.26
C PRO A 291 -32.73 -5.08 15.52
N ALA A 292 -32.24 -5.67 14.43
CA ALA A 292 -33.01 -6.66 13.67
C ALA A 292 -33.55 -7.69 14.65
N SER A 293 -34.88 -7.83 14.71
CA SER A 293 -35.54 -8.80 15.60
C SER A 293 -34.96 -10.19 15.32
N ALA A 294 -34.49 -10.84 16.37
CA ALA A 294 -33.97 -12.20 16.26
C ALA A 294 -35.03 -13.09 15.57
N PRO A 295 -34.63 -13.96 14.62
CA PRO A 295 -35.57 -14.86 13.98
C PRO A 295 -36.28 -15.69 15.07
N PRO A 296 -37.58 -15.95 14.93
CA PRO A 296 -38.31 -16.72 15.91
C PRO A 296 -37.64 -18.08 16.11
N PRO A 297 -37.65 -18.61 17.35
CA PRO A 297 -37.06 -19.90 17.62
C PRO A 297 -37.75 -20.96 16.72
N LYS A 298 -36.95 -21.73 16.02
CA LYS A 298 -37.45 -22.86 15.24
C LYS A 298 -38.09 -23.85 16.21
N SER A 299 -39.41 -23.99 16.12
CA SER A 299 -40.20 -25.01 16.81
C SER A 299 -39.88 -26.41 16.26
#